data_7063a814f189649d66fdb7a8679193b3
#
_entry.id   7063a814f189649d66fdb7a8679193b3
#
_cell.length_a   1.000
_cell.length_b   1.000
_cell.length_c   1.000
_cell.angle_alpha   90.00
_cell.angle_beta   90.00
_cell.angle_gamma   90.00
#
_symmetry.space_group_name_H-M   'P 1'
#
loop_
_entity.id
_entity.type
_entity.pdbx_description
1 polymer ?
#
loop_
_entity_poly.entity_id
_entity_poly.type
_entity_poly.pdbx_seq_one_letter_code
_entity_poly.pdbx_strand_id
1 'polypeptide(L)'
;DKTGLKKNSLLGNEVDQTQEESEIFSQKIRLGKEAQQTEEFMVIARIESLILGKGIQDALDRAKAYIQAGADGIMIHSRKNDPEEIFEFCKKYREFDAHRPLVVVPSSYSSTYERELEENGVNIVIYANQLLRSAYPAMVDTARSILEHGRAAECEEQMLSINEILE
;
A
#
# COMPACT_ATOMS: atom_id res chain seq x y z
N ASP A 1 -5.04 7.12 -7.10
CA ASP A 1 -5.91 7.83 -8.04
C ASP A 1 -7.39 7.89 -7.65
N LYS A 2 -7.70 7.86 -6.39
CA LYS A 2 -9.05 8.14 -5.87
C LYS A 2 -9.31 9.64 -5.72
N THR A 3 -10.57 10.03 -5.89
CA THR A 3 -11.06 11.39 -5.62
C THR A 3 -12.25 11.38 -4.66
N GLY A 4 -12.71 12.56 -4.20
CA GLY A 4 -13.81 12.71 -3.26
C GLY A 4 -13.49 12.27 -1.83
N LEU A 5 -14.52 11.85 -1.08
CA LEU A 5 -14.36 11.30 0.27
C LEU A 5 -13.64 9.96 0.20
N LYS A 6 -12.45 9.91 0.79
CA LYS A 6 -11.61 8.70 0.77
C LYS A 6 -11.87 7.86 2.01
N LYS A 7 -12.08 6.57 1.79
CA LYS A 7 -12.08 5.53 2.81
C LYS A 7 -10.90 4.58 2.59
N ASN A 8 -10.46 3.91 3.64
CA ASN A 8 -9.42 2.88 3.50
C ASN A 8 -9.88 1.84 2.46
N SER A 9 -9.00 1.47 1.54
CA SER A 9 -9.30 0.56 0.43
C SER A 9 -9.68 -0.86 0.90
N LEU A 10 -9.29 -1.24 2.11
CA LEU A 10 -9.61 -2.55 2.72
C LEU A 10 -10.97 -2.58 3.43
N LEU A 11 -11.58 -1.42 3.68
CA LEU A 11 -12.90 -1.35 4.34
C LEU A 11 -14.03 -1.39 3.32
N GLY A 12 -15.21 -1.87 3.75
CA GLY A 12 -16.40 -2.01 2.91
C GLY A 12 -16.93 -0.69 2.31
N ASN A 13 -17.82 -0.80 1.34
CA ASN A 13 -18.26 0.27 0.45
C ASN A 13 -19.46 1.08 0.99
N GLU A 14 -19.45 1.48 2.25
CA GLU A 14 -20.50 2.36 2.79
C GLU A 14 -20.43 3.79 2.26
N VAL A 15 -19.32 4.15 1.61
CA VAL A 15 -19.09 5.44 0.95
C VAL A 15 -18.72 5.18 -0.49
N ASP A 16 -19.41 5.80 -1.43
CA ASP A 16 -19.06 5.74 -2.83
C ASP A 16 -17.63 6.22 -3.04
N GLN A 17 -16.82 5.34 -3.59
CA GLN A 17 -15.41 5.61 -3.92
C GLN A 17 -15.33 5.90 -5.41
N THR A 18 -14.90 7.09 -5.77
CA THR A 18 -14.68 7.47 -7.16
C THR A 18 -13.21 7.49 -7.49
N GLN A 19 -12.88 7.06 -8.68
CA GLN A 19 -11.54 7.17 -9.23
C GLN A 19 -11.47 8.44 -10.07
N GLU A 20 -10.38 9.18 -9.94
CA GLU A 20 -10.12 10.38 -10.73
C GLU A 20 -10.05 10.05 -12.22
N GLU A 21 -10.42 10.98 -13.07
CA GLU A 21 -10.16 10.88 -14.50
C GLU A 21 -8.66 10.75 -14.74
N SER A 22 -8.28 9.79 -15.62
CA SER A 22 -6.87 9.45 -15.84
C SER A 22 -6.03 10.65 -16.26
N GLU A 23 -6.57 11.54 -17.12
CA GLU A 23 -5.87 12.74 -17.56
C GLU A 23 -5.67 13.75 -16.42
N ILE A 24 -6.68 13.96 -15.57
CA ILE A 24 -6.58 14.86 -14.42
C ILE A 24 -5.52 14.34 -13.43
N PHE A 25 -5.51 13.04 -13.19
CA PHE A 25 -4.50 12.45 -12.30
C PHE A 25 -3.10 12.51 -12.94
N SER A 26 -2.98 12.31 -14.25
CA SER A 26 -1.73 12.50 -15.00
C SER A 26 -1.19 13.93 -14.89
N GLN A 27 -2.06 14.94 -14.93
CA GLN A 27 -1.65 16.34 -14.70
C GLN A 27 -1.09 16.54 -13.28
N LYS A 28 -1.72 15.93 -12.26
CA LYS A 28 -1.18 15.97 -10.88
C LYS A 28 0.21 15.36 -10.78
N ILE A 29 0.47 14.27 -11.51
CA ILE A 29 1.80 13.66 -11.58
C ILE A 29 2.80 14.62 -12.23
N ARG A 30 2.47 15.22 -13.38
CA ARG A 30 3.34 16.19 -14.09
C ARG A 30 3.70 17.35 -13.15
N LEU A 31 2.69 17.97 -12.51
CA LEU A 31 2.92 19.07 -11.56
C LEU A 31 3.79 18.65 -10.38
N GLY A 32 3.60 17.45 -9.86
CA GLY A 32 4.44 16.88 -8.80
C GLY A 32 5.89 16.71 -9.24
N LYS A 33 6.10 16.23 -10.46
CA LYS A 33 7.45 16.08 -11.05
C LYS A 33 8.10 17.44 -11.33
N GLU A 34 7.36 18.43 -11.83
CA GLU A 34 7.86 19.79 -12.04
C GLU A 34 8.26 20.49 -10.74
N ALA A 35 7.55 20.21 -9.64
CA ALA A 35 7.84 20.76 -8.31
C ALA A 35 8.96 20.02 -7.56
N GLN A 36 9.45 18.90 -8.10
CA GLN A 36 10.48 18.08 -7.48
C GLN A 36 11.79 18.84 -7.34
N GLN A 37 12.40 18.80 -6.14
CA GLN A 37 13.63 19.54 -5.83
C GLN A 37 14.90 18.69 -6.03
N THR A 38 14.79 17.37 -5.87
CA THR A 38 15.91 16.43 -6.00
C THR A 38 15.52 15.24 -6.87
N GLU A 39 16.48 14.63 -7.56
CA GLU A 39 16.23 13.48 -8.43
C GLU A 39 15.93 12.19 -7.65
N GLU A 40 16.34 12.11 -6.39
CA GLU A 40 16.13 10.94 -5.53
C GLU A 40 14.70 10.81 -5.04
N PHE A 41 13.91 11.90 -5.05
CA PHE A 41 12.50 11.85 -4.67
C PHE A 41 11.66 11.19 -5.76
N MET A 42 10.97 10.09 -5.42
CA MET A 42 10.15 9.34 -6.36
C MET A 42 8.66 9.63 -6.21
N VAL A 43 7.97 9.82 -7.32
CA VAL A 43 6.50 9.89 -7.39
C VAL A 43 5.95 8.52 -7.80
N ILE A 44 5.37 7.80 -6.85
CA ILE A 44 4.74 6.49 -7.08
C ILE A 44 3.24 6.67 -7.30
N ALA A 45 2.76 6.34 -8.49
CA ALA A 45 1.34 6.46 -8.83
C ALA A 45 0.57 5.21 -8.37
N ARG A 46 -0.37 5.40 -7.42
CA ARG A 46 -1.21 4.31 -6.93
C ARG A 46 -2.49 4.20 -7.74
N ILE A 47 -2.77 3.00 -8.24
CA ILE A 47 -3.92 2.65 -9.08
C ILE A 47 -4.95 1.87 -8.25
N GLU A 48 -6.18 2.34 -8.23
CA GLU A 48 -7.30 1.77 -7.48
C GLU A 48 -8.30 0.99 -8.36
N SER A 49 -7.99 0.77 -9.63
CA SER A 49 -8.90 0.12 -10.60
C SER A 49 -9.41 -1.24 -10.14
N LEU A 50 -8.54 -2.10 -9.57
CA LEU A 50 -8.93 -3.40 -9.05
C LEU A 50 -9.82 -3.29 -7.80
N ILE A 51 -9.52 -2.33 -6.92
CA ILE A 51 -10.32 -2.04 -5.73
C ILE A 51 -11.74 -1.59 -6.10
N LEU A 52 -11.86 -0.84 -7.19
CA LEU A 52 -13.13 -0.26 -7.69
C LEU A 52 -13.84 -1.15 -8.72
N GLY A 53 -13.31 -2.36 -8.99
CA GLY A 53 -13.92 -3.31 -9.90
C GLY A 53 -13.87 -2.92 -11.38
N LYS A 54 -12.97 -1.99 -11.76
CA LYS A 54 -12.79 -1.56 -13.17
C LYS A 54 -11.94 -2.53 -13.99
N GLY A 55 -11.29 -3.49 -13.32
CA GLY A 55 -10.56 -4.58 -13.96
C GLY A 55 -9.13 -4.22 -14.37
N ILE A 56 -8.45 -5.25 -14.88
CA ILE A 56 -7.01 -5.20 -15.19
C ILE A 56 -6.72 -4.27 -16.36
N GLN A 57 -7.58 -4.21 -17.37
CA GLN A 57 -7.32 -3.37 -18.53
C GLN A 57 -7.31 -1.89 -18.15
N ASP A 58 -8.29 -1.40 -17.37
CA ASP A 58 -8.28 -0.02 -16.85
C ASP A 58 -7.02 0.26 -16.00
N ALA A 59 -6.59 -0.71 -15.19
CA ALA A 59 -5.36 -0.58 -14.41
C ALA A 59 -4.11 -0.44 -15.30
N LEU A 60 -4.01 -1.21 -16.38
CA LEU A 60 -2.89 -1.14 -17.32
C LEU A 60 -2.88 0.16 -18.12
N ASP A 61 -4.04 0.60 -18.60
CA ASP A 61 -4.16 1.86 -19.35
C ASP A 61 -3.78 3.06 -18.48
N ARG A 62 -4.18 3.06 -17.21
CA ARG A 62 -3.77 4.07 -16.22
C ARG A 62 -2.28 3.99 -15.91
N ALA A 63 -1.73 2.79 -15.72
CA ALA A 63 -0.29 2.62 -15.50
C ALA A 63 0.52 3.24 -16.63
N LYS A 64 0.11 2.99 -17.89
CA LYS A 64 0.73 3.56 -19.08
C LYS A 64 0.66 5.09 -19.10
N ALA A 65 -0.52 5.65 -18.86
CA ALA A 65 -0.74 7.09 -18.80
C ALA A 65 0.10 7.77 -17.70
N TYR A 66 0.18 7.16 -16.53
CA TYR A 66 0.90 7.70 -15.38
C TYR A 66 2.43 7.65 -15.58
N ILE A 67 2.95 6.58 -16.20
CA ILE A 67 4.36 6.48 -16.60
C ILE A 67 4.69 7.58 -17.63
N GLN A 68 3.83 7.78 -18.62
CA GLN A 68 3.98 8.84 -19.62
C GLN A 68 3.90 10.24 -19.00
N ALA A 69 3.16 10.40 -17.92
CA ALA A 69 3.09 11.65 -17.16
C ALA A 69 4.31 11.88 -16.24
N GLY A 70 5.22 10.91 -16.13
CA GLY A 70 6.47 11.03 -15.38
C GLY A 70 6.48 10.30 -14.04
N ALA A 71 5.52 9.41 -13.73
CA ALA A 71 5.58 8.60 -12.53
C ALA A 71 6.84 7.73 -12.51
N ASP A 72 7.54 7.71 -11.38
CA ASP A 72 8.78 6.94 -11.16
C ASP A 72 8.51 5.49 -10.77
N GLY A 73 7.27 5.18 -10.38
CA GLY A 73 6.81 3.84 -10.06
C GLY A 73 5.30 3.73 -10.08
N ILE A 74 4.82 2.49 -10.12
CA ILE A 74 3.39 2.16 -10.08
C ILE A 74 3.12 1.32 -8.83
N MET A 75 2.05 1.66 -8.10
CA MET A 75 1.52 0.82 -7.04
C MET A 75 0.16 0.26 -7.47
N ILE A 76 0.07 -1.06 -7.56
CA ILE A 76 -1.20 -1.76 -7.79
C ILE A 76 -1.74 -2.32 -6.47
N HIS A 77 -3.05 -2.30 -6.28
CA HIS A 77 -3.68 -2.72 -5.05
C HIS A 77 -4.91 -3.58 -5.29
N SER A 78 -5.07 -4.62 -4.46
CA SER A 78 -6.21 -5.55 -4.51
C SER A 78 -6.81 -5.75 -3.11
N ARG A 79 -8.11 -6.11 -3.06
CA ARG A 79 -8.81 -6.56 -1.86
C ARG A 79 -9.01 -8.07 -1.80
N LYS A 80 -8.69 -8.80 -2.86
CA LYS A 80 -8.83 -10.25 -2.87
C LYS A 80 -7.85 -10.91 -1.92
N ASN A 81 -8.23 -12.05 -1.38
CA ASN A 81 -7.41 -12.83 -0.47
C ASN A 81 -6.37 -13.71 -1.21
N ASP A 82 -6.45 -13.77 -2.52
CA ASP A 82 -5.50 -14.43 -3.41
C ASP A 82 -4.75 -13.39 -4.26
N PRO A 83 -3.53 -13.70 -4.73
CA PRO A 83 -2.72 -12.78 -5.52
C PRO A 83 -3.01 -12.83 -7.03
N GLU A 84 -3.96 -13.62 -7.51
CA GLU A 84 -4.13 -13.95 -8.92
C GLU A 84 -4.28 -12.70 -9.81
N GLU A 85 -5.14 -11.74 -9.42
CA GLU A 85 -5.30 -10.52 -10.21
C GLU A 85 -4.07 -9.60 -10.17
N ILE A 86 -3.28 -9.66 -9.09
CA ILE A 86 -2.00 -8.95 -9.02
C ILE A 86 -1.00 -9.60 -9.97
N PHE A 87 -0.90 -10.93 -9.98
CA PHE A 87 0.01 -11.66 -10.89
C PHE A 87 -0.39 -11.49 -12.36
N GLU A 88 -1.69 -11.48 -12.67
CA GLU A 88 -2.15 -11.19 -14.02
C GLU A 88 -1.79 -9.76 -14.44
N PHE A 89 -1.97 -8.77 -13.56
CA PHE A 89 -1.53 -7.41 -13.81
C PHE A 89 -0.01 -7.35 -14.03
N CYS A 90 0.79 -7.96 -13.14
CA CYS A 90 2.25 -7.99 -13.24
C CYS A 90 2.73 -8.56 -14.57
N LYS A 91 2.14 -9.69 -15.00
CA LYS A 91 2.49 -10.33 -16.27
C LYS A 91 2.31 -9.39 -17.46
N LYS A 92 1.15 -8.73 -17.56
CA LYS A 92 0.85 -7.78 -18.66
C LYS A 92 1.63 -6.47 -18.54
N TYR A 93 1.89 -6.01 -17.32
CA TYR A 93 2.67 -4.82 -17.06
C TYR A 93 4.12 -4.95 -17.52
N ARG A 94 4.71 -6.15 -17.39
CA ARG A 94 6.07 -6.43 -17.89
C ARG A 94 6.21 -6.35 -19.43
N GLU A 95 5.11 -6.42 -20.15
CA GLU A 95 5.11 -6.28 -21.62
C GLU A 95 5.26 -4.82 -22.06
N PHE A 96 5.26 -3.85 -21.13
CA PHE A 96 5.48 -2.45 -21.43
C PHE A 96 6.94 -2.19 -21.76
N ASP A 97 7.23 -1.51 -22.88
CA ASP A 97 8.59 -1.13 -23.27
C ASP A 97 9.29 -0.24 -22.21
N ALA A 98 8.51 0.58 -21.51
CA ALA A 98 8.98 1.53 -20.49
C ALA A 98 8.29 1.29 -19.12
N HIS A 99 8.35 0.06 -18.60
CA HIS A 99 7.85 -0.21 -17.26
C HIS A 99 8.73 0.45 -16.18
N ARG A 100 8.13 0.78 -15.04
CA ARG A 100 8.76 1.37 -13.86
C ARG A 100 8.68 0.39 -12.68
N PRO A 101 9.44 0.62 -11.61
CA PRO A 101 9.32 -0.19 -10.40
C PRO A 101 7.87 -0.38 -9.97
N LEU A 102 7.51 -1.61 -9.65
CA LEU A 102 6.18 -2.01 -9.23
C LEU A 102 6.13 -2.23 -7.72
N VAL A 103 5.16 -1.59 -7.08
CA VAL A 103 4.95 -1.61 -5.63
C VAL A 103 3.65 -2.33 -5.32
N VAL A 104 3.66 -3.20 -4.31
CA VAL A 104 2.45 -3.87 -3.80
C VAL A 104 2.35 -3.79 -2.28
N VAL A 105 1.13 -3.99 -1.78
CA VAL A 105 0.83 -4.02 -0.33
C VAL A 105 0.01 -5.28 -0.05
N PRO A 106 0.63 -6.45 0.25
CA PRO A 106 -0.05 -7.74 0.34
C PRO A 106 -0.83 -7.95 1.64
N SER A 107 -1.55 -6.92 2.13
CA SER A 107 -2.32 -7.02 3.38
C SER A 107 -3.49 -8.00 3.31
N SER A 108 -4.14 -8.14 2.15
CA SER A 108 -5.27 -9.04 1.93
C SER A 108 -4.85 -10.43 1.45
N TYR A 109 -3.77 -10.56 0.69
CA TYR A 109 -3.19 -11.82 0.23
C TYR A 109 -1.88 -12.13 0.98
N SER A 110 -1.94 -12.07 2.30
CA SER A 110 -0.78 -12.15 3.21
C SER A 110 -0.08 -13.52 3.26
N SER A 111 -0.65 -14.54 2.63
CA SER A 111 -0.03 -15.87 2.48
C SER A 111 0.97 -15.96 1.32
N THR A 112 1.02 -14.94 0.46
CA THR A 112 1.93 -14.90 -0.69
C THR A 112 3.34 -14.53 -0.24
N TYR A 113 4.33 -15.35 -0.62
CA TYR A 113 5.72 -15.11 -0.28
C TYR A 113 6.32 -13.98 -1.10
N GLU A 114 7.26 -13.23 -0.51
CA GLU A 114 8.01 -12.18 -1.22
C GLU A 114 8.69 -12.72 -2.50
N ARG A 115 9.23 -13.93 -2.46
CA ARG A 115 9.85 -14.57 -3.63
C ARG A 115 8.86 -14.73 -4.79
N GLU A 116 7.61 -15.10 -4.51
CA GLU A 116 6.57 -15.23 -5.54
C GLU A 116 6.22 -13.87 -6.15
N LEU A 117 6.19 -12.81 -5.33
CA LEU A 117 5.99 -11.44 -5.78
C LEU A 117 7.16 -10.98 -6.67
N GLU A 118 8.40 -11.22 -6.25
CA GLU A 118 9.62 -10.91 -7.01
C GLU A 118 9.65 -11.64 -8.36
N GLU A 119 9.39 -12.94 -8.39
CA GLU A 119 9.31 -13.76 -9.60
C GLU A 119 8.24 -13.23 -10.58
N ASN A 120 7.19 -12.59 -10.06
CA ASN A 120 6.17 -11.89 -10.84
C ASN A 120 6.53 -10.43 -11.19
N GLY A 121 7.72 -9.94 -10.81
CA GLY A 121 8.27 -8.63 -11.18
C GLY A 121 7.89 -7.48 -10.27
N VAL A 122 7.45 -7.77 -9.07
CA VAL A 122 7.31 -6.78 -8.00
C VAL A 122 8.71 -6.39 -7.52
N ASN A 123 8.93 -5.09 -7.33
CA ASN A 123 10.21 -4.53 -6.89
C ASN A 123 10.18 -4.08 -5.42
N ILE A 124 9.01 -3.66 -4.93
CA ILE A 124 8.86 -3.14 -3.57
C ILE A 124 7.60 -3.74 -2.94
N VAL A 125 7.76 -4.34 -1.76
CA VAL A 125 6.67 -4.86 -0.94
C VAL A 125 6.52 -4.00 0.31
N ILE A 126 5.31 -3.48 0.58
CA ILE A 126 5.03 -2.66 1.75
C ILE A 126 4.20 -3.46 2.77
N TYR A 127 4.76 -3.68 3.95
CA TYR A 127 4.05 -4.19 5.12
C TYR A 127 3.44 -3.02 5.91
N ALA A 128 2.26 -2.56 5.47
CA ALA A 128 1.71 -1.27 5.86
C ALA A 128 1.21 -1.19 7.31
N ASN A 129 0.78 -2.29 7.93
CA ASN A 129 0.05 -2.24 9.20
C ASN A 129 0.33 -3.39 10.18
N GLN A 130 1.18 -4.34 9.84
CA GLN A 130 1.44 -5.54 10.65
C GLN A 130 2.01 -5.17 12.02
N LEU A 131 3.00 -4.28 12.08
CA LEU A 131 3.61 -3.84 13.32
C LEU A 131 2.60 -3.11 14.22
N LEU A 132 1.83 -2.18 13.66
CA LEU A 132 0.78 -1.49 14.43
C LEU A 132 -0.29 -2.45 14.95
N ARG A 133 -0.75 -3.38 14.12
CA ARG A 133 -1.73 -4.40 14.51
C ARG A 133 -1.21 -5.34 15.58
N SER A 134 0.09 -5.59 15.64
CA SER A 134 0.72 -6.38 16.69
C SER A 134 0.91 -5.58 17.98
N ALA A 135 1.34 -4.33 17.88
CA ALA A 135 1.59 -3.48 19.03
C ALA A 135 0.31 -3.06 19.77
N TYR A 136 -0.78 -2.77 19.02
CA TYR A 136 -2.00 -2.23 19.59
C TYR A 136 -2.65 -3.13 20.67
N PRO A 137 -2.85 -4.44 20.45
CA PRO A 137 -3.38 -5.33 21.48
C PRO A 137 -2.50 -5.36 22.75
N ALA A 138 -1.18 -5.42 22.60
CA ALA A 138 -0.24 -5.40 23.71
C ALA A 138 -0.34 -4.10 24.54
N MET A 139 -0.44 -2.95 23.87
CA MET A 139 -0.66 -1.66 24.55
C MET A 139 -2.00 -1.61 25.30
N VAL A 140 -3.07 -2.17 24.72
CA VAL A 140 -4.38 -2.22 25.37
C VAL A 140 -4.35 -3.12 26.61
N ASP A 141 -3.71 -4.28 26.52
CA ASP A 141 -3.61 -5.23 27.63
C ASP A 141 -2.76 -4.65 28.77
N THR A 142 -1.65 -4.00 28.45
CA THR A 142 -0.83 -3.27 29.44
C THR A 142 -1.64 -2.17 30.13
N ALA A 143 -2.36 -1.33 29.36
CA ALA A 143 -3.18 -0.26 29.94
C ALA A 143 -4.29 -0.82 30.85
N ARG A 144 -4.93 -1.90 30.45
CA ARG A 144 -5.94 -2.58 31.25
C ARG A 144 -5.36 -3.09 32.59
N SER A 145 -4.20 -3.77 32.52
CA SER A 145 -3.52 -4.27 33.73
C SER A 145 -3.21 -3.14 34.71
N ILE A 146 -2.68 -2.04 34.24
CA ILE A 146 -2.39 -0.86 35.10
C ILE A 146 -3.66 -0.31 35.73
N LEU A 147 -4.75 -0.19 34.98
CA LEU A 147 -6.03 0.32 35.50
C LEU A 147 -6.64 -0.63 36.55
N GLU A 148 -6.55 -1.92 36.36
CA GLU A 148 -7.08 -2.95 37.26
C GLU A 148 -6.30 -3.01 38.57
N HIS A 149 -4.98 -2.89 38.54
CA HIS A 149 -4.12 -3.05 39.70
C HIS A 149 -3.68 -1.72 40.37
N GLY A 150 -3.89 -0.59 39.67
CA GLY A 150 -3.42 0.73 40.10
C GLY A 150 -1.88 0.86 40.14
N ARG A 151 -1.16 -0.01 39.44
CA ARG A 151 0.32 -0.06 39.35
C ARG A 151 0.75 -0.88 38.13
N ALA A 152 2.04 -0.82 37.77
CA ALA A 152 2.58 -1.47 36.58
C ALA A 152 3.25 -2.84 36.86
N ALA A 153 3.41 -3.26 38.11
CA ALA A 153 4.18 -4.46 38.47
C ALA A 153 3.70 -5.74 37.74
N GLU A 154 2.40 -5.88 37.50
CA GLU A 154 1.79 -7.06 36.89
C GLU A 154 2.05 -7.16 35.37
N CYS A 155 2.44 -6.06 34.73
CA CYS A 155 2.77 -6.07 33.30
C CYS A 155 4.27 -5.98 33.00
N GLU A 156 5.15 -5.86 34.00
CA GLU A 156 6.60 -5.75 33.81
C GLU A 156 7.20 -6.92 33.02
N GLU A 157 6.76 -8.16 33.28
CA GLU A 157 7.27 -9.35 32.57
C GLU A 157 6.88 -9.40 31.06
N GLN A 158 5.91 -8.60 30.66
CA GLN A 158 5.42 -8.54 29.29
C GLN A 158 6.02 -7.37 28.50
N MET A 159 6.82 -6.53 29.17
CA MET A 159 7.45 -5.35 28.57
C MET A 159 8.95 -5.56 28.41
N LEU A 160 9.54 -4.92 27.41
CA LEU A 160 10.98 -4.80 27.33
C LEU A 160 11.49 -3.94 28.50
N SER A 161 12.65 -4.27 29.02
CA SER A 161 13.31 -3.41 29.99
C SER A 161 13.65 -2.05 29.37
N ILE A 162 13.76 -1.02 30.21
CA ILE A 162 14.12 0.33 29.76
C ILE A 162 15.47 0.33 29.02
N ASN A 163 16.40 -0.50 29.46
CA ASN A 163 17.72 -0.60 28.81
C ASN A 163 17.59 -1.15 27.37
N GLU A 164 16.79 -2.21 27.18
CA GLU A 164 16.59 -2.81 25.85
C GLU A 164 15.87 -1.89 24.86
N ILE A 165 14.99 -1.01 25.33
CA ILE A 165 14.24 -0.09 24.44
C ILE A 165 15.03 1.18 24.10
N LEU A 166 16.11 1.48 24.85
CA LEU A 166 16.98 2.64 24.63
C LEU A 166 18.24 2.32 23.81
N GLU A 167 18.52 1.06 23.54
CA GLU A 167 19.58 0.60 22.62
C GLU A 167 19.13 0.69 21.16
#